data_8ea8cd0fcd9ad43dbcc8f569f8d40b51
#
_entry.id   8ea8cd0fcd9ad43dbcc8f569f8d40b51
#
_cell.length_a   1.000
_cell.length_b   1.000
_cell.length_c   1.000
_cell.angle_alpha   90.00
_cell.angle_beta   90.00
_cell.angle_gamma   90.00
#
_symmetry.space_group_name_H-M   'P 1'
#
loop_
_entity.id
_entity.type
_entity.pdbx_description
1 polymer ?
#
loop_
_entity_poly.entity_id
_entity_poly.type
_entity_poly.pdbx_seq_one_letter_code
_entity_poly.pdbx_strand_id
1 'polypeptide(L)'
;YDKGDPKTQYIKLMEEAGEVGRALLKDDIDEVVDGIGDMVVVLTNLAELCGVSIEECIQEAYDVISTRKGKMKNGTFVKDTL
;
A
#
# COMPACT_ATOMS: atom_id res chain seq x y z
N TYR A 1 -21.10 -1.91 5.66
CA TYR A 1 -20.43 -0.67 5.46
C TYR A 1 -20.56 -0.19 4.01
N ASP A 2 -20.32 1.10 3.79
CA ASP A 2 -20.53 1.73 2.50
C ASP A 2 -19.25 1.66 1.65
N LYS A 3 -19.26 0.80 0.64
CA LYS A 3 -18.12 0.63 -0.28
C LYS A 3 -17.89 1.85 -1.17
N GLY A 4 -18.85 2.77 -1.25
CA GLY A 4 -18.71 4.00 -2.00
C GLY A 4 -18.04 5.14 -1.23
N ASP A 5 -17.68 4.90 0.02
CA ASP A 5 -17.05 5.91 0.87
C ASP A 5 -15.54 5.64 0.98
N PRO A 6 -14.69 6.58 0.53
CA PRO A 6 -13.24 6.41 0.63
C PRO A 6 -12.76 6.13 2.06
N LYS A 7 -13.38 6.74 3.05
CA LYS A 7 -13.01 6.52 4.46
C LYS A 7 -13.29 5.09 4.89
N THR A 8 -14.39 4.52 4.44
CA THR A 8 -14.74 3.12 4.72
C THR A 8 -13.75 2.18 4.04
N GLN A 9 -13.35 2.48 2.80
CA GLN A 9 -12.33 1.70 2.11
C GLN A 9 -10.98 1.76 2.83
N TYR A 10 -10.64 2.91 3.40
CA TYR A 10 -9.41 3.03 4.18
C TYR A 10 -9.45 2.13 5.42
N ILE A 11 -10.59 2.08 6.11
CA ILE A 11 -10.75 1.19 7.27
C ILE A 11 -10.60 -0.27 6.84
N LYS A 12 -11.18 -0.63 5.69
CA LYS A 12 -11.03 -1.97 5.13
C LYS A 12 -9.56 -2.30 4.85
N LEU A 13 -8.82 -1.34 4.35
CA LEU A 13 -7.38 -1.52 4.11
C LEU A 13 -6.64 -1.86 5.42
N MET A 14 -6.98 -1.18 6.50
CA MET A 14 -6.35 -1.43 7.79
C MET A 14 -6.69 -2.82 8.32
N GLU A 15 -7.91 -3.30 8.10
CA GLU A 15 -8.30 -4.66 8.46
C GLU A 15 -7.47 -5.69 7.69
N GLU A 16 -7.34 -5.51 6.37
CA GLU A 16 -6.53 -6.41 5.54
C GLU A 16 -5.06 -6.38 5.94
N ALA A 17 -4.54 -5.20 6.26
CA ALA A 17 -3.15 -5.07 6.72
C ALA A 17 -2.94 -5.84 8.04
N GLY A 18 -3.91 -5.79 8.94
CA GLY A 18 -3.86 -6.54 10.20
C GLY A 18 -3.85 -8.05 9.95
N GLU A 19 -4.63 -8.53 9.00
CA GLU A 19 -4.65 -9.94 8.64
C GLU A 19 -3.31 -10.40 8.07
N VAL A 20 -2.68 -9.58 7.23
CA VAL A 20 -1.33 -9.88 6.72
C VAL A 20 -0.34 -9.96 7.88
N GLY A 21 -0.42 -9.03 8.83
CA GLY A 21 0.44 -9.05 10.01
C GLY A 21 0.30 -10.34 10.81
N ARG A 22 -0.92 -10.77 11.04
CA ARG A 22 -1.16 -12.04 11.76
C ARG A 22 -0.63 -13.23 10.97
N ALA A 23 -0.83 -13.24 9.65
CA ALA A 23 -0.32 -14.33 8.81
C ALA A 23 1.20 -14.42 8.87
N LEU A 24 1.88 -13.29 8.88
CA LEU A 24 3.34 -13.23 9.04
C LEU A 24 3.79 -13.82 10.38
N LEU A 25 3.07 -13.51 11.46
CA LEU A 25 3.39 -14.03 12.78
C LEU A 25 3.21 -15.54 12.87
N LYS A 26 2.31 -16.11 12.07
CA LYS A 26 2.04 -17.53 12.00
C LYS A 26 2.89 -18.25 10.95
N ASP A 27 3.72 -17.54 10.23
CA ASP A 27 4.48 -18.08 9.10
C ASP A 27 3.58 -18.74 8.04
N ASP A 28 2.37 -18.21 7.86
CA ASP A 28 1.41 -18.72 6.88
C ASP A 28 1.56 -17.95 5.58
N ILE A 29 2.43 -18.45 4.71
CA ILE A 29 2.77 -17.74 3.47
C ILE A 29 1.56 -17.65 2.51
N ASP A 30 0.71 -18.66 2.51
CA ASP A 30 -0.48 -18.63 1.63
C ASP A 30 -1.43 -17.49 2.03
N GLU A 31 -1.65 -17.31 3.33
CA GLU A 31 -2.44 -16.18 3.83
C GLU A 31 -1.76 -14.85 3.57
N VAL A 32 -0.43 -14.79 3.64
CA VAL A 32 0.31 -13.57 3.31
C VAL A 32 0.08 -13.17 1.85
N VAL A 33 0.19 -14.14 0.94
CA VAL A 33 -0.01 -13.90 -0.49
C VAL A 33 -1.43 -13.40 -0.76
N ASP A 34 -2.42 -14.08 -0.21
CA ASP A 34 -3.83 -13.68 -0.36
C ASP A 34 -4.07 -12.29 0.22
N GLY A 35 -3.52 -12.02 1.39
CA GLY A 35 -3.71 -10.74 2.07
C GLY A 35 -3.08 -9.57 1.32
N ILE A 36 -1.90 -9.77 0.75
CA ILE A 36 -1.26 -8.73 -0.06
C ILE A 36 -2.12 -8.42 -1.28
N GLY A 37 -2.64 -9.45 -1.95
CA GLY A 37 -3.54 -9.26 -3.08
C GLY A 37 -4.81 -8.51 -2.69
N ASP A 38 -5.40 -8.87 -1.55
CA ASP A 38 -6.59 -8.18 -1.04
C ASP A 38 -6.32 -6.71 -0.75
N MET A 39 -5.14 -6.39 -0.20
CA MET A 39 -4.76 -5.00 0.02
C MET A 39 -4.66 -4.23 -1.29
N VAL A 40 -4.11 -4.83 -2.33
CA VAL A 40 -4.02 -4.18 -3.64
C VAL A 40 -5.41 -3.90 -4.21
N VAL A 41 -6.34 -4.84 -4.06
CA VAL A 41 -7.73 -4.66 -4.51
C VAL A 41 -8.38 -3.49 -3.77
N VAL A 42 -8.22 -3.44 -2.45
CA VAL A 42 -8.80 -2.35 -1.64
C VAL A 42 -8.17 -1.00 -2.04
N LEU A 43 -6.85 -0.96 -2.23
CA LEU A 43 -6.17 0.25 -2.67
C LEU A 43 -6.65 0.71 -4.04
N THR A 44 -6.89 -0.22 -4.96
CA THR A 44 -7.41 0.09 -6.29
C THR A 44 -8.79 0.75 -6.19
N ASN A 45 -9.66 0.18 -5.37
CA ASN A 45 -11.00 0.73 -5.15
C ASN A 45 -10.93 2.10 -4.48
N LEU A 46 -10.05 2.27 -3.50
CA LEU A 46 -9.87 3.55 -2.82
C LEU A 46 -9.42 4.64 -3.80
N ALA A 47 -8.46 4.33 -4.66
CA ALA A 47 -7.98 5.28 -5.66
C ALA A 47 -9.12 5.72 -6.57
N GLU A 48 -9.92 4.77 -7.09
CA GLU A 48 -11.05 5.07 -7.96
C GLU A 48 -12.10 5.95 -7.27
N LEU A 49 -12.39 5.67 -6.00
CA LEU A 49 -13.33 6.48 -5.23
C LEU A 49 -12.82 7.91 -5.04
N CYS A 50 -11.51 8.10 -5.04
CA CYS A 50 -10.90 9.42 -4.95
C CYS A 50 -10.73 10.09 -6.32
N GLY A 51 -11.18 9.45 -7.40
CA GLY A 51 -11.14 10.01 -8.74
C GLY A 51 -9.82 9.84 -9.46
N VAL A 52 -8.96 8.90 -8.99
CA VAL A 52 -7.68 8.62 -9.63
C VAL A 52 -7.55 7.12 -9.87
N SER A 53 -6.61 6.71 -10.70
CA SER A 53 -6.32 5.30 -10.89
C SER A 53 -5.17 4.84 -10.01
N ILE A 54 -5.15 3.56 -9.69
CA ILE A 54 -4.02 3.01 -8.91
C ILE A 54 -2.72 3.14 -9.70
N GLU A 55 -2.77 3.05 -11.03
CA GLU A 55 -1.61 3.21 -11.89
C GLU A 55 -1.03 4.62 -11.77
N GLU A 56 -1.89 5.65 -11.74
CA GLU A 56 -1.45 7.03 -11.51
C GLU A 56 -0.75 7.18 -10.17
N CYS A 57 -1.29 6.56 -9.13
CA CYS A 57 -0.69 6.60 -7.79
C CYS A 57 0.69 5.95 -7.79
N ILE A 58 0.81 4.79 -8.43
CA ILE A 58 2.08 4.06 -8.53
C ILE A 58 3.09 4.89 -9.29
N GLN A 59 2.68 5.47 -10.42
CA GLN A 59 3.58 6.27 -11.25
C GLN A 59 4.07 7.50 -10.49
N GLU A 60 3.19 8.19 -9.78
CA GLU A 60 3.55 9.34 -8.97
C GLU A 60 4.57 8.97 -7.89
N ALA A 61 4.36 7.87 -7.20
CA ALA A 61 5.29 7.39 -6.18
C ALA A 61 6.66 7.07 -6.80
N TYR A 62 6.65 6.42 -7.95
CA TYR A 62 7.86 6.10 -8.67
C TYR A 62 8.62 7.36 -9.09
N ASP A 63 7.91 8.34 -9.65
CA ASP A 63 8.51 9.60 -10.10
C ASP A 63 9.16 10.34 -8.93
N VAL A 64 8.47 10.41 -7.80
CA VAL A 64 9.00 11.07 -6.60
C VAL A 64 10.27 10.38 -6.11
N ILE A 65 10.24 9.05 -6.02
CA ILE A 65 11.40 8.27 -5.58
C ILE A 65 12.57 8.43 -6.56
N SER A 66 12.29 8.37 -7.86
CA SER A 66 13.31 8.48 -8.91
C SER A 66 14.02 9.82 -8.92
N THR A 67 13.32 10.90 -8.54
CA THR A 67 13.89 12.25 -8.57
C THR A 67 14.57 12.63 -7.26
N ARG A 68 14.34 11.87 -6.20
CA ARG A 68 15.01 12.14 -4.92
C ARG A 68 16.47 11.79 -4.99
N LYS A 69 17.31 12.67 -4.46
CA LYS A 69 18.71 12.33 -4.20
C LYS A 69 18.76 11.58 -2.89
N GLY A 70 19.29 10.37 -2.91
CA GLY A 70 19.38 9.55 -1.72
C GLY A 70 19.96 8.19 -2.03
N LYS A 71 20.09 7.38 -1.02
CA LYS A 71 20.63 6.02 -1.14
C LYS A 71 20.05 5.12 -0.06
N MET A 72 20.06 3.84 -0.32
CA MET A 72 19.71 2.85 0.71
C MET A 72 20.87 2.70 1.67
N LYS A 73 20.56 2.71 2.96
CA LYS A 73 21.53 2.50 4.01
C LYS A 73 20.89 1.66 5.09
N ASN A 74 21.48 0.51 5.37
CA ASN A 74 20.93 -0.47 6.34
C ASN A 74 19.48 -0.80 6.08
N GLY A 75 19.11 -0.97 4.80
CA GLY A 75 17.74 -1.30 4.42
C GLY A 75 16.76 -0.12 4.44
N THR A 76 17.22 1.07 4.75
CA THR A 76 16.39 2.27 4.81
C THR A 76 16.85 3.29 3.77
N PHE A 77 15.89 3.86 3.05
CA PHE A 77 16.21 4.94 2.11
C PHE A 77 16.58 6.19 2.89
N VAL A 78 17.76 6.71 2.62
CA VAL A 78 18.24 7.94 3.25
C VAL A 78 18.24 9.03 2.20
N LYS A 79 17.41 10.06 2.42
CA LYS A 79 17.35 11.21 1.54
C LYS A 79 18.55 12.11 1.76
N ASP A 80 19.18 12.56 0.68
CA ASP A 80 20.26 13.55 0.80
C ASP A 80 19.68 14.85 1.32
N THR A 81 20.35 15.39 2.34
CA THR A 81 20.02 16.71 2.86
C THR A 81 21.05 17.71 2.37
N LEU A 82 20.55 18.83 1.93
CA LEU A 82 21.40 19.94 1.50
C LEU A 82 21.70 20.89 2.64
#